data_8aefeb27bc1fa81946db64a1fc989b8f
#
_entry.id   8aefeb27bc1fa81946db64a1fc989b8f
#
_cell.length_a   1.000
_cell.length_b   1.000
_cell.length_c   1.000
_cell.angle_alpha   90.00
_cell.angle_beta   90.00
_cell.angle_gamma   90.00
#
_symmetry.space_group_name_H-M   'P 1'
#
loop_
_entity.id
_entity.type
_entity.pdbx_description
1 polymer ?
#
loop_
_entity_poly.entity_id
_entity_poly.type
_entity_poly.pdbx_seq_one_letter_code
_entity_poly.pdbx_strand_id
1 'polypeptide(L)'
;MLSTRLLAAFLISTLFATSALAQERRVPSSAAELRLSYAPIVQRVQPAVVNVYAAKMVQNHNPLLDDPIFRRFFGVPGQQPEQMQRSLGSGVMVDSSGLVVTNNHVIEGADQVKVSLSDKREFEAEIVLKDSRSDLAVLHLKDVHEKFPTLDFANSDELQVGDVVLAIGNPFGVGQTVTHGIISALARTQVGITDYQFFIQTDAAINPGNSGGALVDM
;
A
#
# COMPACT_ATOMS: atom_id res chain seq x y z
N MET A 1 76.53 23.06 14.62
CA MET A 1 76.12 21.69 14.63
C MET A 1 74.67 21.64 15.06
N LEU A 2 73.80 21.58 14.10
CA LEU A 2 72.33 21.64 14.29
C LEU A 2 71.77 20.22 14.30
N SER A 3 71.10 19.85 15.34
CA SER A 3 70.36 18.57 15.41
C SER A 3 68.87 18.84 15.12
N THR A 4 68.45 18.37 13.97
CA THR A 4 67.08 18.43 13.52
C THR A 4 66.22 17.37 14.24
N ARG A 5 65.24 17.81 15.08
CA ARG A 5 64.23 16.95 15.66
C ARG A 5 63.02 16.88 14.72
N LEU A 6 62.82 15.72 14.10
CA LEU A 6 61.60 15.41 13.38
C LEU A 6 60.47 15.16 14.40
N LEU A 7 59.46 16.02 14.40
CA LEU A 7 58.17 15.76 15.04
C LEU A 7 57.32 14.92 14.10
N ALA A 8 57.13 13.66 14.43
CA ALA A 8 56.14 12.80 13.78
C ALA A 8 54.76 13.10 14.41
N ALA A 9 53.91 13.79 13.69
CA ALA A 9 52.50 14.00 14.06
C ALA A 9 51.73 12.69 13.78
N PHE A 10 51.38 11.97 14.84
CA PHE A 10 50.49 10.80 14.77
C PHE A 10 49.03 11.29 14.63
N LEU A 11 48.50 11.27 13.41
CA LEU A 11 47.11 11.55 13.15
C LEU A 11 46.30 10.30 13.54
N ILE A 12 45.70 10.34 14.74
CA ILE A 12 44.75 9.31 15.18
C ILE A 12 43.42 9.64 14.51
N SER A 13 43.14 8.98 13.36
CA SER A 13 41.84 8.96 12.73
C SER A 13 40.91 8.10 13.58
N THR A 14 40.14 8.71 14.44
CA THR A 14 39.05 8.02 15.13
C THR A 14 37.95 7.76 14.13
N LEU A 15 37.92 6.54 13.57
CA LEU A 15 36.84 5.99 12.83
C LEU A 15 35.64 5.83 13.80
N PHE A 16 34.70 6.76 13.79
CA PHE A 16 33.40 6.52 14.39
C PHE A 16 32.68 5.49 13.53
N ALA A 17 32.84 4.22 13.88
CA ALA A 17 31.92 3.18 13.43
C ALA A 17 30.57 3.48 14.08
N THR A 18 29.67 4.10 13.34
CA THR A 18 28.26 4.11 13.69
C THR A 18 27.78 2.66 13.58
N SER A 19 27.83 1.94 14.70
CA SER A 19 27.12 0.67 14.82
C SER A 19 25.66 1.00 14.60
N ALA A 20 25.12 0.65 13.44
CA ALA A 20 23.68 0.53 13.26
C ALA A 20 23.26 -0.48 14.35
N LEU A 21 22.56 0.02 15.37
CA LEU A 21 21.96 -0.83 16.38
C LEU A 21 20.87 -1.61 15.66
N ALA A 22 21.23 -2.77 15.11
CA ALA A 22 20.25 -3.75 14.69
C ALA A 22 19.34 -3.98 15.90
N GLN A 23 18.09 -3.67 15.77
CA GLN A 23 17.10 -3.86 16.84
C GLN A 23 17.08 -5.34 17.18
N GLU A 24 17.55 -5.67 18.38
CA GLU A 24 17.67 -7.06 18.82
C GLU A 24 16.27 -7.67 18.95
N ARG A 25 15.94 -8.60 18.06
CA ARG A 25 14.70 -9.36 18.11
C ARG A 25 14.73 -10.31 19.29
N ARG A 26 13.81 -10.17 20.21
CA ARG A 26 13.73 -11.07 21.37
C ARG A 26 12.30 -11.47 21.68
N VAL A 27 12.17 -12.66 22.21
CA VAL A 27 10.88 -13.19 22.67
C VAL A 27 10.43 -12.42 23.92
N PRO A 28 9.16 -12.04 24.06
CA PRO A 28 8.64 -11.41 25.27
C PRO A 28 8.95 -12.25 26.50
N SER A 29 9.56 -11.63 27.51
CA SER A 29 10.03 -12.32 28.72
C SER A 29 9.03 -12.25 29.87
N SER A 30 7.94 -11.48 29.72
CA SER A 30 6.95 -11.29 30.76
C SER A 30 5.54 -11.06 30.20
N ALA A 31 4.53 -11.34 31.03
CA ALA A 31 3.12 -11.00 30.71
C ALA A 31 2.89 -9.50 30.54
N ALA A 32 3.76 -8.63 31.07
CA ALA A 32 3.68 -7.19 30.89
C ALA A 32 4.12 -6.78 29.46
N GLU A 33 5.13 -7.41 28.90
CA GLU A 33 5.57 -7.19 27.52
C GLU A 33 4.50 -7.64 26.51
N LEU A 34 3.75 -8.70 26.80
CA LEU A 34 2.62 -9.15 25.99
C LEU A 34 1.41 -8.20 26.01
N ARG A 35 1.35 -7.27 26.96
CA ARG A 35 0.28 -6.26 27.07
C ARG A 35 0.61 -4.96 26.34
N LEU A 36 1.74 -4.87 25.66
CA LEU A 36 2.08 -3.70 24.85
C LEU A 36 1.07 -3.57 23.70
N SER A 37 0.70 -2.33 23.43
CA SER A 37 -0.25 -2.00 22.36
C SER A 37 0.48 -1.59 21.09
N TYR A 38 -0.02 -2.02 19.94
CA TYR A 38 0.45 -1.55 18.63
C TYR A 38 -0.09 -0.17 18.24
N ALA A 39 -0.94 0.43 19.09
CA ALA A 39 -1.58 1.72 18.80
C ALA A 39 -0.58 2.84 18.40
N PRO A 40 0.62 2.98 19.00
CA PRO A 40 1.57 4.00 18.59
C PRO A 40 2.08 3.81 17.14
N ILE A 41 2.26 2.55 16.69
CA ILE A 41 2.66 2.25 15.31
C ILE A 41 1.51 2.59 14.37
N VAL A 42 0.30 2.14 14.69
CA VAL A 42 -0.91 2.43 13.91
C VAL A 42 -1.10 3.94 13.75
N GLN A 43 -1.01 4.72 14.82
CA GLN A 43 -1.14 6.18 14.77
C GLN A 43 -0.11 6.86 13.86
N ARG A 44 1.11 6.32 13.78
CA ARG A 44 2.17 6.82 12.89
C ARG A 44 1.89 6.49 11.42
N VAL A 45 1.45 5.28 11.15
CA VAL A 45 1.23 4.74 9.81
C VAL A 45 -0.08 5.24 9.20
N GLN A 46 -1.10 5.34 10.02
CA GLN A 46 -2.48 5.66 9.64
C GLN A 46 -2.63 6.83 8.67
N PRO A 47 -1.95 7.98 8.84
CA PRO A 47 -2.13 9.13 7.94
C PRO A 47 -1.68 8.88 6.51
N ALA A 48 -0.77 7.92 6.27
CA ALA A 48 -0.26 7.59 4.95
C ALA A 48 -1.04 6.46 4.26
N VAL A 49 -1.92 5.75 4.97
CA VAL A 49 -2.79 4.72 4.37
C VAL A 49 -4.11 5.35 3.95
N VAL A 50 -4.40 5.25 2.66
CA VAL A 50 -5.53 5.91 2.01
C VAL A 50 -6.54 4.89 1.49
N ASN A 51 -7.74 5.36 1.19
CA ASN A 51 -8.74 4.59 0.47
C ASN A 51 -8.68 4.93 -1.02
N VAL A 52 -8.76 3.93 -1.89
CA VAL A 52 -8.78 4.08 -3.34
C VAL A 52 -10.14 3.66 -3.88
N TYR A 53 -10.82 4.59 -4.51
CA TYR A 53 -12.08 4.39 -5.22
C TYR A 53 -11.81 4.38 -6.71
N ALA A 54 -12.19 3.31 -7.38
CA ALA A 54 -12.15 3.22 -8.81
C ALA A 54 -13.57 3.07 -9.36
N ALA A 55 -13.94 3.89 -10.31
CA ALA A 55 -15.26 3.88 -10.94
C ALA A 55 -15.12 3.54 -12.42
N LYS A 56 -15.94 2.58 -12.88
CA LYS A 56 -16.06 2.19 -14.28
C LYS A 56 -17.50 2.36 -14.75
N MET A 57 -17.68 3.04 -15.85
CA MET A 57 -18.96 3.13 -16.55
C MET A 57 -19.19 1.84 -17.33
N VAL A 58 -20.14 1.03 -16.90
CA VAL A 58 -20.50 -0.20 -17.63
C VAL A 58 -21.80 0.05 -18.36
N GLN A 59 -21.77 0.03 -19.70
CA GLN A 59 -22.97 -0.02 -20.52
C GLN A 59 -23.50 -1.46 -20.46
N ASN A 60 -24.67 -1.64 -19.87
CA ASN A 60 -25.37 -2.90 -19.93
C ASN A 60 -25.89 -3.14 -21.36
N HIS A 61 -25.12 -3.89 -22.14
CA HIS A 61 -25.54 -4.31 -23.46
C HIS A 61 -26.49 -5.50 -23.31
N ASN A 62 -27.78 -5.25 -23.49
CA ASN A 62 -28.76 -6.33 -23.54
C ASN A 62 -29.10 -6.60 -25.01
N PRO A 63 -28.62 -7.73 -25.59
CA PRO A 63 -28.80 -8.04 -27.01
C PRO A 63 -30.26 -8.05 -27.45
N LEU A 64 -31.19 -8.33 -26.55
CA LEU A 64 -32.64 -8.31 -26.84
C LEU A 64 -33.18 -6.90 -27.04
N LEU A 65 -32.59 -5.90 -26.38
CA LEU A 65 -33.00 -4.51 -26.49
C LEU A 65 -32.35 -3.79 -27.69
N ASP A 66 -31.34 -4.39 -28.29
CA ASP A 66 -30.70 -3.89 -29.52
C ASP A 66 -31.42 -4.34 -30.78
N ASP A 67 -32.32 -5.34 -30.67
CA ASP A 67 -33.14 -5.77 -31.79
C ASP A 67 -34.16 -4.68 -32.20
N PRO A 68 -34.08 -4.17 -33.45
CA PRO A 68 -35.01 -3.15 -33.94
C PRO A 68 -36.48 -3.57 -33.89
N ILE A 69 -36.78 -4.88 -34.01
CA ILE A 69 -38.11 -5.43 -33.96
C ILE A 69 -38.64 -5.39 -32.54
N PHE A 70 -37.77 -5.79 -31.56
CA PHE A 70 -38.17 -5.77 -30.16
C PHE A 70 -38.45 -4.35 -29.66
N ARG A 71 -37.67 -3.35 -30.05
CA ARG A 71 -37.90 -1.92 -29.71
C ARG A 71 -39.24 -1.43 -30.27
N ARG A 72 -39.58 -1.85 -31.46
CA ARG A 72 -40.82 -1.39 -32.15
C ARG A 72 -42.08 -1.95 -31.52
N PHE A 73 -42.01 -3.19 -30.99
CA PHE A 73 -43.20 -3.86 -30.43
C PHE A 73 -43.39 -3.60 -28.93
N PHE A 74 -42.31 -3.43 -28.17
CA PHE A 74 -42.38 -3.33 -26.72
C PHE A 74 -42.12 -1.92 -26.16
N GLY A 75 -41.94 -0.92 -27.05
CA GLY A 75 -41.87 0.49 -26.65
C GLY A 75 -40.87 0.80 -25.56
N VAL A 76 -39.66 0.23 -25.62
CA VAL A 76 -38.64 0.42 -24.59
C VAL A 76 -38.20 1.87 -24.61
N PRO A 77 -38.36 2.64 -23.51
CA PRO A 77 -37.86 4.00 -23.41
C PRO A 77 -36.34 3.97 -23.55
N GLY A 78 -35.79 4.87 -24.34
CA GLY A 78 -34.41 4.95 -24.67
C GLY A 78 -33.52 5.09 -23.43
N GLN A 79 -32.28 4.59 -23.57
CA GLN A 79 -31.15 4.62 -22.66
C GLN A 79 -31.36 3.82 -21.37
N GLN A 80 -30.74 2.64 -21.35
CA GLN A 80 -30.51 1.96 -20.07
C GLN A 80 -29.60 2.82 -19.20
N PRO A 81 -29.91 2.95 -17.89
CA PRO A 81 -29.04 3.70 -17.02
C PRO A 81 -27.66 3.04 -17.00
N GLU A 82 -26.64 3.81 -17.32
CA GLU A 82 -25.26 3.43 -17.15
C GLU A 82 -25.06 3.01 -15.69
N GLN A 83 -24.66 1.77 -15.47
CA GLN A 83 -24.37 1.31 -14.12
C GLN A 83 -22.91 1.63 -13.81
N MET A 84 -22.70 2.45 -12.79
CA MET A 84 -21.37 2.73 -12.26
C MET A 84 -20.93 1.56 -11.40
N GLN A 85 -20.02 0.73 -11.91
CA GLN A 85 -19.35 -0.28 -11.12
C GLN A 85 -18.23 0.39 -10.33
N ARG A 86 -18.23 0.19 -9.03
CA ARG A 86 -17.21 0.75 -8.13
C ARG A 86 -16.34 -0.37 -7.58
N SER A 87 -15.04 -0.22 -7.72
CA SER A 87 -14.05 -1.00 -7.01
C SER A 87 -13.54 -0.21 -5.81
N LEU A 88 -13.16 -0.90 -4.75
CA LEU A 88 -12.76 -0.31 -3.51
C LEU A 88 -11.55 -1.05 -2.96
N GLY A 89 -10.51 -0.30 -2.62
CA GLY A 89 -9.30 -0.82 -2.04
C GLY A 89 -8.59 0.22 -1.19
N SER A 90 -7.39 -0.08 -0.82
CA SER A 90 -6.48 0.77 -0.08
C SER A 90 -5.32 1.22 -0.96
N GLY A 91 -4.56 2.18 -0.48
CA GLY A 91 -3.29 2.60 -1.06
C GLY A 91 -2.36 3.13 0.02
N VAL A 92 -1.10 3.28 -0.31
CA VAL A 92 -0.07 3.82 0.57
C VAL A 92 0.57 5.04 -0.08
N MET A 93 0.57 6.17 0.63
CA MET A 93 1.28 7.37 0.22
C MET A 93 2.78 7.14 0.41
N VAL A 94 3.54 7.17 -0.67
CA VAL A 94 4.98 6.89 -0.67
C VAL A 94 5.85 8.11 -0.96
N ASP A 95 5.24 9.18 -1.47
CA ASP A 95 5.92 10.46 -1.66
C ASP A 95 5.02 11.62 -1.25
N SER A 96 5.62 12.63 -0.63
CA SER A 96 4.89 13.80 -0.08
C SER A 96 4.21 14.67 -1.14
N SER A 97 4.55 14.52 -2.41
CA SER A 97 3.90 15.19 -3.54
C SER A 97 2.56 14.55 -3.94
N GLY A 98 2.17 13.43 -3.30
CA GLY A 98 0.91 12.76 -3.58
C GLY A 98 1.02 11.50 -4.43
N LEU A 99 2.18 10.82 -4.43
CA LEU A 99 2.29 9.51 -5.05
C LEU A 99 1.74 8.42 -4.12
N VAL A 100 0.83 7.61 -4.66
CA VAL A 100 0.17 6.51 -3.96
C VAL A 100 0.43 5.21 -4.68
N VAL A 101 0.88 4.19 -3.96
CA VAL A 101 0.97 2.81 -4.45
C VAL A 101 -0.26 2.04 -4.03
N THR A 102 -0.82 1.27 -4.96
CA THR A 102 -1.97 0.38 -4.74
C THR A 102 -1.84 -0.87 -5.61
N ASN A 103 -2.80 -1.80 -5.54
CA ASN A 103 -2.84 -2.94 -6.46
C ASN A 103 -3.47 -2.57 -7.80
N ASN A 104 -2.98 -3.18 -8.88
CA ASN A 104 -3.52 -2.97 -10.22
C ASN A 104 -4.99 -3.42 -10.31
N HIS A 105 -5.36 -4.55 -9.71
CA HIS A 105 -6.74 -5.05 -9.74
C HIS A 105 -7.74 -4.09 -9.07
N VAL A 106 -7.32 -3.22 -8.14
CA VAL A 106 -8.20 -2.21 -7.50
C VAL A 106 -8.66 -1.17 -8.52
N ILE A 107 -7.80 -0.82 -9.48
CA ILE A 107 -8.05 0.23 -10.48
C ILE A 107 -8.31 -0.32 -11.88
N GLU A 108 -8.41 -1.63 -12.04
CA GLU A 108 -8.51 -2.26 -13.34
C GLU A 108 -9.76 -1.83 -14.10
N GLY A 109 -9.55 -1.30 -15.31
CA GLY A 109 -10.61 -0.81 -16.17
C GLY A 109 -11.35 0.41 -15.64
N ALA A 110 -10.82 1.12 -14.66
CA ALA A 110 -11.42 2.34 -14.14
C ALA A 110 -11.31 3.49 -15.13
N ASP A 111 -12.39 4.25 -15.30
CA ASP A 111 -12.43 5.51 -16.05
C ASP A 111 -12.05 6.68 -15.14
N GLN A 112 -12.32 6.56 -13.83
CA GLN A 112 -12.00 7.56 -12.82
C GLN A 112 -11.45 6.89 -11.57
N VAL A 113 -10.40 7.49 -11.01
CA VAL A 113 -9.83 7.07 -9.73
C VAL A 113 -9.85 8.25 -8.76
N LYS A 114 -10.30 8.00 -7.56
CA LYS A 114 -10.27 8.95 -6.43
C LYS A 114 -9.56 8.33 -5.24
N VAL A 115 -8.86 9.15 -4.51
CA VAL A 115 -8.19 8.79 -3.27
C VAL A 115 -8.78 9.59 -2.12
N SER A 116 -9.21 8.90 -1.07
CA SER A 116 -9.69 9.53 0.15
C SER A 116 -8.70 9.29 1.29
N LEU A 117 -8.30 10.39 1.91
CA LEU A 117 -7.35 10.38 3.02
C LEU A 117 -8.03 9.97 4.34
N SER A 118 -7.23 9.72 5.37
CA SER A 118 -7.73 9.39 6.71
C SER A 118 -8.57 10.50 7.36
N ASP A 119 -8.36 11.75 6.98
CA ASP A 119 -9.11 12.93 7.40
C ASP A 119 -10.37 13.20 6.54
N LYS A 120 -10.70 12.27 5.62
CA LYS A 120 -11.86 12.30 4.70
C LYS A 120 -11.77 13.32 3.56
N ARG A 121 -10.63 13.96 3.34
CA ARG A 121 -10.42 14.73 2.12
C ARG A 121 -10.27 13.79 0.93
N GLU A 122 -10.84 14.19 -0.20
CA GLU A 122 -10.83 13.41 -1.43
C GLU A 122 -10.08 14.16 -2.52
N PHE A 123 -9.29 13.44 -3.28
CA PHE A 123 -8.54 13.93 -4.42
C PHE A 123 -8.82 13.05 -5.64
N GLU A 124 -8.94 13.67 -6.81
CA GLU A 124 -8.82 12.93 -8.04
C GLU A 124 -7.39 12.45 -8.21
N ALA A 125 -7.22 11.29 -8.80
CA ALA A 125 -5.91 10.73 -9.06
C ALA A 125 -5.78 10.31 -10.52
N GLU A 126 -4.59 10.50 -11.07
CA GLU A 126 -4.21 9.95 -12.36
C GLU A 126 -3.37 8.69 -12.19
N ILE A 127 -3.51 7.76 -13.12
CA ILE A 127 -2.73 6.54 -13.14
C ILE A 127 -1.40 6.84 -13.82
N VAL A 128 -0.31 6.86 -13.05
CA VAL A 128 1.05 7.11 -13.56
C VAL A 128 1.65 5.83 -14.13
N LEU A 129 1.45 4.72 -13.43
CA LEU A 129 1.96 3.41 -13.82
C LEU A 129 0.98 2.32 -13.40
N LYS A 130 0.86 1.29 -14.22
CA LYS A 130 0.18 0.04 -13.87
C LYS A 130 0.93 -1.14 -14.47
N ASP A 131 1.09 -2.19 -13.69
CA ASP A 131 1.66 -3.46 -14.12
C ASP A 131 0.78 -4.62 -13.65
N SER A 132 0.10 -5.25 -14.59
CA SER A 132 -0.79 -6.38 -14.29
C SER A 132 -0.02 -7.64 -13.89
N ARG A 133 1.27 -7.76 -14.24
CA ARG A 133 2.08 -8.94 -13.91
C ARG A 133 2.51 -8.96 -12.45
N SER A 134 2.84 -7.78 -11.90
CA SER A 134 3.17 -7.63 -10.48
C SER A 134 1.94 -7.29 -9.63
N ASP A 135 0.80 -7.02 -10.26
CA ASP A 135 -0.42 -6.48 -9.64
C ASP A 135 -0.18 -5.17 -8.87
N LEU A 136 0.68 -4.30 -9.41
CA LEU A 136 0.98 -2.99 -8.81
C LEU A 136 0.51 -1.84 -9.71
N ALA A 137 0.10 -0.75 -9.06
CA ALA A 137 -0.19 0.51 -9.72
C ALA A 137 0.31 1.69 -8.88
N VAL A 138 0.70 2.76 -9.59
CA VAL A 138 1.08 4.04 -9.00
C VAL A 138 0.12 5.11 -9.46
N LEU A 139 -0.44 5.83 -8.50
CA LEU A 139 -1.34 6.94 -8.71
C LEU A 139 -0.65 8.25 -8.29
N HIS A 140 -1.02 9.35 -8.92
CA HIS A 140 -0.63 10.69 -8.50
C HIS A 140 -1.87 11.53 -8.25
N LEU A 141 -1.94 12.16 -7.09
CA LEU A 141 -3.05 13.05 -6.74
C LEU A 141 -2.99 14.31 -7.58
N LYS A 142 -4.14 14.76 -8.09
CA LYS A 142 -4.25 15.98 -8.89
C LYS A 142 -4.45 17.20 -8.00
N ASP A 143 -4.06 18.37 -8.52
CA ASP A 143 -4.30 19.69 -7.90
C ASP A 143 -3.78 19.79 -6.46
N VAL A 144 -2.65 19.15 -6.19
CA VAL A 144 -2.02 19.11 -4.88
C VAL A 144 -1.17 20.35 -4.65
N HIS A 145 -1.41 21.05 -3.53
CA HIS A 145 -0.65 22.23 -3.10
C HIS A 145 -0.07 22.10 -1.69
N GLU A 146 -0.05 20.89 -1.15
CA GLU A 146 0.40 20.56 0.19
C GLU A 146 1.30 19.31 0.21
N LYS A 147 1.91 19.03 1.36
CA LYS A 147 2.69 17.82 1.58
C LYS A 147 1.89 16.82 2.38
N PHE A 148 1.98 15.55 2.00
CA PHE A 148 1.30 14.44 2.67
C PHE A 148 2.25 13.64 3.55
N PRO A 149 1.74 13.03 4.63
CA PRO A 149 2.45 11.99 5.37
C PRO A 149 2.73 10.79 4.46
N THR A 150 3.91 10.21 4.57
CA THR A 150 4.39 9.09 3.75
C THR A 150 4.88 7.94 4.60
N LEU A 151 4.94 6.76 3.99
CA LEU A 151 5.67 5.61 4.51
C LEU A 151 6.86 5.30 3.60
N ASP A 152 7.98 4.98 4.22
CA ASP A 152 9.16 4.50 3.53
C ASP A 152 9.07 3.00 3.29
N PHE A 153 9.68 2.53 2.20
CA PHE A 153 9.83 1.10 1.96
C PHE A 153 10.95 0.54 2.84
N ALA A 154 10.65 -0.52 3.57
CA ALA A 154 11.65 -1.28 4.30
C ALA A 154 12.38 -2.25 3.37
N ASN A 155 13.54 -2.74 3.84
CA ASN A 155 14.27 -3.78 3.15
C ASN A 155 13.67 -5.16 3.44
N SER A 156 12.89 -5.70 2.50
CA SER A 156 12.23 -7.00 2.67
C SER A 156 13.21 -8.19 2.77
N ASP A 157 14.48 -8.02 2.36
CA ASP A 157 15.48 -9.07 2.49
C ASP A 157 15.94 -9.27 3.95
N GLU A 158 15.65 -8.33 4.83
CA GLU A 158 15.95 -8.40 6.25
C GLU A 158 14.86 -9.07 7.09
N LEU A 159 13.69 -9.32 6.49
CA LEU A 159 12.57 -9.97 7.18
C LEU A 159 12.89 -11.41 7.53
N GLN A 160 12.38 -11.86 8.68
CA GLN A 160 12.48 -13.22 9.15
C GLN A 160 11.11 -13.84 9.43
N VAL A 161 11.01 -15.14 9.22
CA VAL A 161 9.81 -15.90 9.63
C VAL A 161 9.65 -15.78 11.15
N GLY A 162 8.48 -15.33 11.59
CA GLY A 162 8.18 -15.03 12.99
C GLY A 162 8.18 -13.55 13.33
N ASP A 163 8.66 -12.66 12.45
CA ASP A 163 8.56 -11.21 12.66
C ASP A 163 7.08 -10.79 12.71
N VAL A 164 6.74 -9.96 13.68
CA VAL A 164 5.38 -9.45 13.87
C VAL A 164 5.10 -8.37 12.83
N VAL A 165 3.95 -8.46 12.19
CA VAL A 165 3.52 -7.50 11.18
C VAL A 165 2.08 -7.05 11.41
N LEU A 166 1.78 -5.83 10.97
CA LEU A 166 0.44 -5.26 10.93
C LEU A 166 0.03 -5.05 9.47
N ALA A 167 -1.10 -5.64 9.07
CA ALA A 167 -1.71 -5.31 7.80
C ALA A 167 -2.74 -4.19 8.04
N ILE A 168 -2.53 -3.06 7.36
CA ILE A 168 -3.32 -1.84 7.55
C ILE A 168 -3.94 -1.44 6.21
N GLY A 169 -5.27 -1.41 6.18
CA GLY A 169 -6.06 -0.93 5.06
C GLY A 169 -7.05 0.13 5.50
N ASN A 170 -7.67 0.77 4.52
CA ASN A 170 -8.76 1.73 4.74
C ASN A 170 -10.00 1.37 3.91
N PRO A 171 -10.59 0.17 4.16
CA PRO A 171 -11.76 -0.27 3.42
C PRO A 171 -12.93 0.69 3.66
N PHE A 172 -13.62 1.05 2.59
CA PHE A 172 -14.85 1.85 2.61
C PHE A 172 -14.71 3.32 3.07
N GLY A 173 -13.49 3.81 3.39
CA GLY A 173 -13.30 5.19 3.89
C GLY A 173 -14.03 5.49 5.22
N VAL A 174 -14.62 4.45 5.84
CA VAL A 174 -15.38 4.60 7.11
C VAL A 174 -14.51 4.39 8.35
N GLY A 175 -13.26 4.01 8.13
CA GLY A 175 -12.28 3.75 9.18
C GLY A 175 -11.24 2.75 8.72
N GLN A 176 -10.04 2.87 9.26
CA GLN A 176 -8.97 1.94 8.94
C GLN A 176 -9.18 0.62 9.69
N THR A 177 -8.84 -0.46 8.99
CA THR A 177 -8.80 -1.80 9.56
C THR A 177 -7.34 -2.17 9.77
N VAL A 178 -7.02 -2.65 10.95
CA VAL A 178 -5.70 -3.14 11.32
C VAL A 178 -5.85 -4.59 11.74
N THR A 179 -5.08 -5.45 11.11
CA THR A 179 -4.95 -6.86 11.52
C THR A 179 -3.50 -7.14 11.84
N HIS A 180 -3.26 -8.09 12.71
CA HIS A 180 -1.94 -8.43 13.22
C HIS A 180 -1.66 -9.90 12.97
N GLY A 181 -0.42 -10.19 12.66
CA GLY A 181 0.08 -11.54 12.45
C GLY A 181 1.60 -11.56 12.45
N ILE A 182 2.14 -12.61 11.89
CA ILE A 182 3.59 -12.79 11.72
C ILE A 182 3.93 -13.07 10.25
N ILE A 183 5.19 -12.93 9.91
CA ILE A 183 5.72 -13.49 8.67
C ILE A 183 5.74 -15.00 8.79
N SER A 184 4.89 -15.69 8.04
CA SER A 184 4.75 -17.14 8.07
C SER A 184 5.70 -17.85 7.12
N ALA A 185 6.04 -17.20 5.99
CA ALA A 185 7.04 -17.68 5.05
C ALA A 185 7.54 -16.55 4.14
N LEU A 186 8.74 -16.70 3.61
CA LEU A 186 9.36 -15.79 2.66
C LEU A 186 9.52 -16.47 1.29
N ALA A 187 9.59 -15.65 0.22
CA ALA A 187 9.90 -16.08 -1.14
C ALA A 187 9.03 -17.26 -1.64
N ARG A 188 7.71 -17.22 -1.39
CA ARG A 188 6.79 -18.22 -1.95
C ARG A 188 6.70 -18.05 -3.46
N THR A 189 7.32 -18.98 -4.17
CA THR A 189 7.21 -19.17 -5.61
C THR A 189 6.09 -20.17 -5.89
N GLN A 190 5.17 -19.92 -6.83
CA GLN A 190 4.05 -20.81 -7.23
C GLN A 190 2.68 -20.51 -6.59
N VAL A 191 2.31 -19.23 -6.47
CA VAL A 191 0.95 -18.88 -6.07
C VAL A 191 0.02 -18.72 -7.30
N GLY A 192 0.58 -18.79 -8.52
CA GLY A 192 -0.20 -18.84 -9.77
C GLY A 192 -0.96 -17.55 -10.16
N ILE A 193 -0.73 -16.45 -9.45
CA ILE A 193 -1.48 -15.21 -9.66
C ILE A 193 -0.70 -14.19 -10.52
N THR A 194 0.62 -14.21 -10.45
CA THR A 194 1.52 -13.30 -11.20
C THR A 194 2.77 -14.02 -11.73
N ASP A 195 3.45 -13.43 -12.70
CA ASP A 195 4.73 -13.91 -13.24
C ASP A 195 5.90 -13.67 -12.26
N TYR A 196 5.74 -12.72 -11.32
CA TYR A 196 6.71 -12.42 -10.25
C TYR A 196 6.26 -13.09 -8.95
N GLN A 197 7.03 -14.09 -8.49
CA GLN A 197 6.57 -15.04 -7.46
C GLN A 197 7.39 -14.98 -6.17
N PHE A 198 7.68 -13.77 -5.67
CA PHE A 198 8.40 -13.61 -4.39
C PHE A 198 7.48 -12.98 -3.35
N PHE A 199 6.45 -13.75 -2.95
CA PHE A 199 5.49 -13.25 -1.96
C PHE A 199 5.94 -13.51 -0.53
N ILE A 200 5.68 -12.52 0.32
CA ILE A 200 5.73 -12.67 1.77
C ILE A 200 4.40 -13.24 2.23
N GLN A 201 4.43 -14.41 2.87
CA GLN A 201 3.24 -15.01 3.47
C GLN A 201 3.09 -14.53 4.92
N THR A 202 1.88 -14.11 5.30
CA THR A 202 1.52 -13.75 6.66
C THR A 202 0.21 -14.43 7.06
N ASP A 203 -0.02 -14.61 8.35
CA ASP A 203 -1.30 -15.04 8.92
C ASP A 203 -2.14 -13.86 9.43
N ALA A 204 -1.65 -12.61 9.28
CA ALA A 204 -2.49 -11.43 9.45
C ALA A 204 -3.72 -11.53 8.53
N ALA A 205 -4.91 -11.32 9.08
CA ALA A 205 -6.14 -11.48 8.32
C ALA A 205 -6.22 -10.45 7.18
N ILE A 206 -6.23 -10.94 5.94
CA ILE A 206 -6.43 -10.14 4.73
C ILE A 206 -7.90 -10.25 4.34
N ASN A 207 -8.57 -9.11 4.29
CA ASN A 207 -9.99 -8.99 3.98
C ASN A 207 -10.20 -8.11 2.74
N PRO A 208 -11.34 -8.21 2.05
CA PRO A 208 -11.72 -7.28 0.99
C PRO A 208 -11.58 -5.83 1.47
N GLY A 209 -10.87 -5.00 0.70
CA GLY A 209 -10.56 -3.61 1.02
C GLY A 209 -9.17 -3.36 1.61
N ASN A 210 -8.45 -4.39 2.11
CA ASN A 210 -7.04 -4.26 2.48
C ASN A 210 -6.10 -4.27 1.25
N SER A 211 -6.58 -4.73 0.08
CA SER A 211 -5.82 -4.74 -1.18
C SER A 211 -5.20 -3.37 -1.45
N GLY A 212 -3.90 -3.30 -1.68
CA GLY A 212 -3.12 -2.08 -1.85
C GLY A 212 -2.74 -1.35 -0.55
N GLY A 213 -3.16 -1.84 0.61
CA GLY A 213 -2.78 -1.32 1.91
C GLY A 213 -1.35 -1.69 2.33
N ALA A 214 -0.92 -1.20 3.49
CA ALA A 214 0.42 -1.42 4.02
C ALA A 214 0.53 -2.73 4.80
N LEU A 215 1.64 -3.45 4.61
CA LEU A 215 2.14 -4.44 5.56
C LEU A 215 3.34 -3.80 6.27
N VAL A 216 3.25 -3.65 7.57
CA VAL A 216 4.22 -2.89 8.39
C VAL A 216 4.86 -3.84 9.39
N ASP A 217 6.17 -3.83 9.46
CA ASP A 217 6.95 -4.45 10.51
C ASP A 217 7.14 -3.50 11.73
N MET A 218 7.78 -3.99 12.79
CA MET A 218 7.99 -3.24 14.03
C MET A 218 9.44 -2.82 14.21
#